data_b778b099b8a50c07aab64156df4b17be
#
_entry.id   b778b099b8a50c07aab64156df4b17be
#
_cell.length_a   1.000
_cell.length_b   1.000
_cell.length_c   1.000
_cell.angle_alpha   90.00
_cell.angle_beta   90.00
_cell.angle_gamma   90.00
#
_symmetry.space_group_name_H-M   'P 1'
#
loop_
_entity.id
_entity.type
_entity.pdbx_description
1 polymer ?
#
loop_
_entity_poly.entity_id
_entity_poly.type
_entity_poly.pdbx_seq_one_letter_code
_entity_poly.pdbx_strand_id
1 'polypeptide(L)'
;MRHLELFAGIGGFRRAMDLLTQDHIMDFHCIGYSEIDVKAVKTYCANFHPETDDELAMGDIVEFTSNKNNIKNLPKFDLVSGGFPCQTFSMMGKQAGFNEDRGQMFFHIIDILAAKKPRYVLLENVKNLKSHDKGRTFARIKQELETLGYKVFTDIFNTAQFQLPQTRNRLLIFATTEPVPANFEKLFTCDNIAATFEQVYQGLGTY
;
A
#
# COMPACT_ATOMS: atom_id res chain seq x y z
N MET A 1 -9.01 -8.87 -10.14
CA MET A 1 -8.58 -7.49 -9.86
C MET A 1 -7.09 -7.36 -10.17
N ARG A 2 -6.67 -6.33 -10.92
CA ARG A 2 -5.25 -6.12 -11.26
C ARG A 2 -4.57 -5.31 -10.16
N HIS A 3 -3.42 -5.79 -9.68
CA HIS A 3 -2.71 -5.27 -8.51
C HIS A 3 -1.29 -4.82 -8.88
N LEU A 4 -0.89 -3.64 -8.41
CA LEU A 4 0.48 -3.13 -8.45
C LEU A 4 1.02 -3.02 -7.03
N GLU A 5 2.19 -3.62 -6.76
CA GLU A 5 2.83 -3.56 -5.43
C GLU A 5 4.04 -2.62 -5.46
N LEU A 6 4.03 -1.60 -4.60
CA LEU A 6 5.13 -0.64 -4.45
C LEU A 6 5.85 -0.88 -3.13
N PHE A 7 7.18 -0.72 -3.11
CA PHE A 7 7.99 -1.04 -1.93
C PHE A 7 7.73 -2.47 -1.44
N ALA A 8 7.75 -3.39 -2.37
CA ALA A 8 7.23 -4.75 -2.20
C ALA A 8 7.93 -5.55 -1.10
N GLY A 9 9.20 -5.22 -0.78
CA GLY A 9 9.98 -6.01 0.16
C GLY A 9 10.06 -7.46 -0.32
N ILE A 10 9.68 -8.38 0.55
CA ILE A 10 9.60 -9.81 0.24
C ILE A 10 8.22 -10.24 -0.30
N GLY A 11 7.29 -9.30 -0.57
CA GLY A 11 6.00 -9.59 -1.18
C GLY A 11 4.87 -9.85 -0.16
N GLY A 12 4.80 -9.07 0.91
CA GLY A 12 3.77 -9.25 1.93
C GLY A 12 2.35 -9.01 1.42
N PHE A 13 2.12 -7.94 0.69
CA PHE A 13 0.84 -7.65 0.06
C PHE A 13 0.54 -8.63 -1.08
N ARG A 14 1.55 -8.97 -1.90
CA ARG A 14 1.40 -9.99 -2.94
C ARG A 14 0.90 -11.30 -2.34
N ARG A 15 1.52 -11.78 -1.27
CA ARG A 15 1.10 -13.03 -0.62
C ARG A 15 -0.34 -12.96 -0.10
N ALA A 16 -0.73 -11.82 0.47
CA ALA A 16 -2.11 -11.63 0.93
C ALA A 16 -3.12 -11.71 -0.23
N MET A 17 -2.80 -11.10 -1.39
CA MET A 17 -3.65 -11.16 -2.59
C MET A 17 -3.72 -12.57 -3.16
N ASP A 18 -2.60 -13.30 -3.19
CA ASP A 18 -2.57 -14.70 -3.65
C ASP A 18 -3.42 -15.61 -2.77
N LEU A 19 -3.40 -15.39 -1.44
CA LEU A 19 -4.26 -16.14 -0.51
C LEU A 19 -5.75 -15.87 -0.77
N LEU A 20 -6.14 -14.61 -0.98
CA LEU A 20 -7.52 -14.26 -1.32
C LEU A 20 -7.98 -14.90 -2.64
N THR A 21 -7.06 -15.04 -3.60
CA THR A 21 -7.32 -15.75 -4.87
C THR A 21 -7.44 -17.25 -4.65
N GLN A 22 -6.56 -17.85 -3.86
CA GLN A 22 -6.60 -19.27 -3.51
C GLN A 22 -7.88 -19.66 -2.75
N ASP A 23 -8.33 -18.81 -1.86
CA ASP A 23 -9.57 -19.00 -1.08
C ASP A 23 -10.84 -18.62 -1.86
N HIS A 24 -10.71 -18.31 -3.16
CA HIS A 24 -11.82 -17.90 -4.04
C HIS A 24 -12.63 -16.71 -3.54
N ILE A 25 -12.03 -15.84 -2.69
CA ILE A 25 -12.68 -14.64 -2.18
C ILE A 25 -12.67 -13.56 -3.26
N MET A 26 -11.50 -13.37 -3.91
CA MET A 26 -11.33 -12.42 -5.02
C MET A 26 -10.12 -12.82 -5.84
N ASP A 27 -10.29 -12.84 -7.15
CA ASP A 27 -9.21 -13.12 -8.10
C ASP A 27 -8.32 -11.88 -8.28
N PHE A 28 -7.06 -12.01 -7.86
CA PHE A 28 -6.02 -10.98 -8.02
C PHE A 28 -4.97 -11.44 -9.02
N HIS A 29 -4.53 -10.48 -9.83
CA HIS A 29 -3.42 -10.65 -10.76
C HIS A 29 -2.43 -9.49 -10.55
N CYS A 30 -1.21 -9.80 -10.12
CA CYS A 30 -0.16 -8.80 -9.99
C CYS A 30 0.36 -8.41 -11.37
N ILE A 31 0.47 -7.10 -11.62
CA ILE A 31 0.94 -6.57 -12.91
C ILE A 31 2.38 -6.06 -12.84
N GLY A 32 2.92 -5.96 -11.64
CA GLY A 32 4.28 -5.50 -11.41
C GLY A 32 4.54 -5.10 -9.96
N TYR A 33 5.81 -4.92 -9.66
CA TYR A 33 6.28 -4.53 -8.34
C TYR A 33 7.46 -3.56 -8.42
N SER A 34 7.66 -2.77 -7.35
CA SER A 34 8.83 -1.91 -7.16
C SER A 34 9.52 -2.26 -5.85
N GLU A 35 10.82 -2.56 -5.90
CA GLU A 35 11.70 -2.82 -4.76
C GLU A 35 13.15 -2.58 -5.17
N ILE A 36 13.96 -1.99 -4.27
CA ILE A 36 15.39 -1.68 -4.50
C ILE A 36 16.35 -2.61 -3.76
N ASP A 37 15.91 -3.22 -2.66
CA ASP A 37 16.75 -4.14 -1.90
C ASP A 37 16.93 -5.45 -2.66
N VAL A 38 18.16 -5.70 -3.12
CA VAL A 38 18.50 -6.88 -3.92
C VAL A 38 18.17 -8.19 -3.20
N LYS A 39 18.27 -8.23 -1.85
CA LYS A 39 17.96 -9.44 -1.08
C LYS A 39 16.45 -9.65 -1.01
N ALA A 40 15.69 -8.56 -0.82
CA ALA A 40 14.24 -8.61 -0.85
C ALA A 40 13.73 -9.05 -2.23
N VAL A 41 14.26 -8.45 -3.31
CA VAL A 41 13.93 -8.84 -4.70
C VAL A 41 14.21 -10.33 -4.95
N LYS A 42 15.37 -10.86 -4.51
CA LYS A 42 15.66 -12.28 -4.65
C LYS A 42 14.64 -13.17 -3.94
N THR A 43 14.21 -12.77 -2.74
CA THR A 43 13.19 -13.51 -1.99
C THR A 43 11.82 -13.39 -2.67
N TYR A 44 11.46 -12.21 -3.16
CA TYR A 44 10.23 -11.98 -3.94
C TYR A 44 10.18 -12.89 -5.16
N CYS A 45 11.22 -12.86 -6.00
CA CYS A 45 11.30 -13.70 -7.20
C CYS A 45 11.25 -15.20 -6.90
N ALA A 46 11.90 -15.64 -5.80
CA ALA A 46 11.88 -17.04 -5.41
C ALA A 46 10.49 -17.53 -4.95
N ASN A 47 9.64 -16.63 -4.45
CA ASN A 47 8.30 -16.97 -3.97
C ASN A 47 7.20 -16.81 -5.03
N PHE A 48 7.33 -15.83 -5.93
CA PHE A 48 6.23 -15.43 -6.81
C PHE A 48 6.55 -15.62 -8.30
N HIS A 49 7.79 -15.90 -8.67
CA HIS A 49 8.22 -16.15 -10.05
C HIS A 49 7.70 -15.11 -11.08
N PRO A 50 7.89 -13.80 -10.83
CA PRO A 50 7.28 -12.73 -11.63
C PRO A 50 7.65 -12.78 -13.12
N GLU A 51 8.78 -13.38 -13.45
CA GLU A 51 9.25 -13.59 -14.84
C GLU A 51 8.37 -14.55 -15.64
N THR A 52 7.64 -15.44 -14.97
CA THR A 52 6.69 -16.38 -15.63
C THR A 52 5.30 -15.79 -15.80
N ASP A 53 4.98 -14.76 -15.02
CA ASP A 53 3.65 -14.12 -14.96
C ASP A 53 3.61 -12.80 -15.73
N ASP A 54 4.67 -12.45 -16.48
CA ASP A 54 4.81 -11.18 -17.20
C ASP A 54 4.67 -9.95 -16.29
N GLU A 55 5.09 -10.07 -15.03
CA GLU A 55 5.04 -8.97 -14.07
C GLU A 55 6.18 -7.98 -14.32
N LEU A 56 5.84 -6.70 -14.33
CA LEU A 56 6.82 -5.64 -14.53
C LEU A 56 7.67 -5.42 -13.26
N ALA A 57 8.97 -5.73 -13.32
CA ALA A 57 9.94 -5.32 -12.30
C ALA A 57 10.30 -3.83 -12.52
N MET A 58 9.75 -2.94 -11.68
CA MET A 58 9.95 -1.49 -11.80
C MET A 58 11.29 -1.02 -11.22
N GLY A 59 11.91 -1.81 -10.32
CA GLY A 59 13.13 -1.42 -9.60
C GLY A 59 12.92 -0.21 -8.68
N ASP A 60 13.79 0.80 -8.78
CA ASP A 60 13.68 2.03 -8.01
C ASP A 60 12.49 2.88 -8.50
N ILE A 61 11.55 3.13 -7.59
CA ILE A 61 10.37 3.94 -7.89
C ILE A 61 10.75 5.38 -8.30
N VAL A 62 11.84 5.92 -7.76
CA VAL A 62 12.33 7.28 -8.09
C VAL A 62 12.77 7.33 -9.54
N GLU A 63 13.62 6.38 -9.94
CA GLU A 63 14.07 6.28 -11.34
C GLU A 63 12.89 5.99 -12.28
N PHE A 64 12.01 5.08 -11.89
CA PHE A 64 10.85 4.72 -12.69
C PHE A 64 9.93 5.91 -12.97
N THR A 65 9.58 6.68 -11.94
CA THR A 65 8.64 7.82 -12.06
C THR A 65 9.29 9.07 -12.63
N SER A 66 10.62 9.18 -12.61
CA SER A 66 11.34 10.29 -13.26
C SER A 66 11.06 10.35 -14.77
N ASN A 67 10.82 9.21 -15.39
CA ASN A 67 10.38 9.12 -16.77
C ASN A 67 8.84 8.95 -16.85
N LYS A 68 8.14 10.03 -17.17
CA LYS A 68 6.67 10.01 -17.27
C LYS A 68 6.12 8.99 -18.27
N ASN A 69 6.91 8.59 -19.27
CA ASN A 69 6.52 7.55 -20.22
C ASN A 69 6.42 6.17 -19.52
N ASN A 70 7.25 5.90 -18.53
CA ASN A 70 7.15 4.65 -17.75
C ASN A 70 5.79 4.57 -17.06
N ILE A 71 5.37 5.64 -16.37
CA ILE A 71 4.06 5.69 -15.73
C ILE A 71 2.94 5.57 -16.78
N LYS A 72 3.05 6.29 -17.91
CA LYS A 72 2.05 6.24 -18.98
C LYS A 72 1.88 4.83 -19.52
N ASN A 73 2.97 4.10 -19.69
CA ASN A 73 3.00 2.75 -20.26
C ASN A 73 2.62 1.64 -19.27
N LEU A 74 2.55 1.94 -17.95
CA LEU A 74 1.99 0.98 -17.00
C LEU A 74 0.64 0.48 -17.50
N PRO A 75 0.37 -0.82 -17.46
CA PRO A 75 -0.97 -1.34 -17.72
C PRO A 75 -2.01 -0.70 -16.78
N LYS A 76 -3.28 -0.75 -17.11
CA LYS A 76 -4.35 -0.39 -16.17
C LYS A 76 -4.37 -1.39 -15.02
N PHE A 77 -4.57 -0.90 -13.81
CA PHE A 77 -4.72 -1.73 -12.60
C PHE A 77 -5.79 -1.13 -11.69
N ASP A 78 -6.30 -1.93 -10.78
CA ASP A 78 -7.43 -1.59 -9.92
C ASP A 78 -6.97 -1.21 -8.51
N LEU A 79 -5.93 -1.86 -8.02
CA LEU A 79 -5.39 -1.72 -6.67
C LEU A 79 -3.90 -1.39 -6.73
N VAL A 80 -3.48 -0.41 -5.96
CA VAL A 80 -2.07 -0.25 -5.59
C VAL A 80 -1.91 -0.50 -4.10
N SER A 81 -0.90 -1.27 -3.72
CA SER A 81 -0.49 -1.44 -2.33
C SER A 81 0.98 -1.07 -2.12
N GLY A 82 1.37 -0.77 -0.87
CA GLY A 82 2.77 -0.52 -0.57
C GLY A 82 3.05 -0.04 0.84
N GLY A 83 4.20 -0.46 1.37
CA GLY A 83 4.74 0.00 2.64
C GLY A 83 5.87 1.02 2.42
N PHE A 84 5.54 2.29 2.25
CA PHE A 84 6.55 3.32 1.94
C PHE A 84 7.35 3.74 3.18
N PRO A 85 8.66 4.09 3.03
CA PRO A 85 9.51 4.48 4.15
C PRO A 85 9.09 5.83 4.77
N CYS A 86 9.04 5.89 6.11
CA CYS A 86 8.69 7.10 6.87
C CYS A 86 9.84 8.11 6.97
N GLN A 87 11.08 7.69 6.74
CA GLN A 87 12.29 8.47 7.04
C GLN A 87 12.44 9.74 6.20
N THR A 88 11.81 9.81 5.05
CA THR A 88 11.89 10.94 4.12
C THR A 88 11.11 12.18 4.56
N PHE A 89 10.20 12.06 5.54
CA PHE A 89 9.48 13.21 6.10
C PHE A 89 10.24 13.94 7.20
N SER A 90 11.29 13.35 7.78
CA SER A 90 12.03 13.92 8.92
C SER A 90 13.01 15.04 8.54
N MET A 91 13.34 15.22 7.28
CA MET A 91 14.28 16.24 6.79
C MET A 91 13.63 17.59 6.47
N MET A 92 12.32 17.74 6.62
CA MET A 92 11.59 18.99 6.34
C MET A 92 11.73 20.09 7.44
N GLY A 93 12.52 19.87 8.45
CA GLY A 93 12.81 20.87 9.46
C GLY A 93 13.97 21.78 9.07
N LYS A 94 13.73 22.82 8.31
CA LYS A 94 14.53 24.02 8.01
C LYS A 94 15.00 24.16 6.55
N GLN A 95 14.36 25.11 5.87
CA GLN A 95 14.88 25.84 4.70
C GLN A 95 15.13 25.04 3.41
N ALA A 96 14.06 24.52 2.78
CA ALA A 96 14.19 24.14 1.38
C ALA A 96 12.87 24.41 0.64
N GLY A 97 12.97 25.07 -0.49
CA GLY A 97 11.82 25.51 -1.25
C GLY A 97 11.08 24.35 -1.95
N PHE A 98 9.96 24.67 -2.59
CA PHE A 98 9.00 23.81 -3.26
C PHE A 98 9.56 22.68 -4.16
N ASN A 99 10.85 22.69 -4.49
CA ASN A 99 11.51 21.69 -5.34
C ASN A 99 12.08 20.46 -4.61
N GLU A 100 12.20 20.49 -3.26
CA GLU A 100 12.71 19.36 -2.48
C GLU A 100 11.61 18.39 -2.01
N ASP A 101 10.34 18.78 -2.07
CA ASP A 101 9.20 17.93 -1.75
C ASP A 101 9.08 16.69 -2.67
N ARG A 102 9.64 16.75 -3.88
CA ARG A 102 9.60 15.63 -4.84
C ARG A 102 10.55 14.48 -4.51
N GLY A 103 11.49 14.66 -3.58
CA GLY A 103 12.38 13.59 -3.10
C GLY A 103 11.73 12.63 -2.11
N GLN A 104 10.50 12.86 -1.73
CA GLN A 104 9.81 12.00 -0.75
C GLN A 104 9.12 10.83 -1.45
N MET A 105 9.38 9.62 -1.00
CA MET A 105 8.87 8.38 -1.60
C MET A 105 7.35 8.38 -1.79
N PHE A 106 6.60 9.03 -0.91
CA PHE A 106 5.15 9.15 -1.03
C PHE A 106 4.70 9.92 -2.28
N PHE A 107 5.45 10.95 -2.73
CA PHE A 107 5.06 11.71 -3.93
C PHE A 107 5.23 10.91 -5.22
N HIS A 108 6.14 9.95 -5.26
CA HIS A 108 6.22 9.00 -6.38
C HIS A 108 4.99 8.09 -6.46
N ILE A 109 4.39 7.74 -5.30
CA ILE A 109 3.08 7.09 -5.29
C ILE A 109 2.03 8.03 -5.86
N ILE A 110 1.98 9.29 -5.43
CA ILE A 110 1.02 10.30 -5.91
C ILE A 110 1.13 10.49 -7.43
N ASP A 111 2.34 10.51 -8.00
CA ASP A 111 2.54 10.62 -9.46
C ASP A 111 1.88 9.44 -10.21
N ILE A 112 2.03 8.22 -9.69
CA ILE A 112 1.40 7.02 -10.26
C ILE A 112 -0.13 7.11 -10.11
N LEU A 113 -0.63 7.48 -8.92
CA LEU A 113 -2.07 7.61 -8.66
C LEU A 113 -2.73 8.69 -9.53
N ALA A 114 -2.08 9.84 -9.71
CA ALA A 114 -2.58 10.92 -10.54
C ALA A 114 -2.72 10.51 -12.02
N ALA A 115 -1.77 9.72 -12.52
CA ALA A 115 -1.75 9.29 -13.91
C ALA A 115 -2.66 8.10 -14.19
N LYS A 116 -2.78 7.14 -13.26
CA LYS A 116 -3.47 5.86 -13.48
C LYS A 116 -4.84 5.76 -12.83
N LYS A 117 -5.07 6.49 -11.75
CA LYS A 117 -6.35 6.56 -11.02
C LYS A 117 -6.92 5.17 -10.69
N PRO A 118 -6.15 4.28 -10.03
CA PRO A 118 -6.68 2.99 -9.60
C PRO A 118 -7.87 3.20 -8.66
N ARG A 119 -8.82 2.26 -8.64
CA ARG A 119 -10.02 2.36 -7.79
C ARG A 119 -9.70 2.28 -6.30
N TYR A 120 -8.63 1.55 -5.96
CA TYR A 120 -8.26 1.23 -4.58
C TYR A 120 -6.78 1.50 -4.33
N VAL A 121 -6.49 2.02 -3.14
CA VAL A 121 -5.15 2.27 -2.62
C VAL A 121 -5.06 1.68 -1.22
N LEU A 122 -4.06 0.85 -0.94
CA LEU A 122 -3.81 0.28 0.38
C LEU A 122 -2.35 0.50 0.76
N LEU A 123 -2.10 1.47 1.62
CA LEU A 123 -0.75 1.81 2.07
C LEU A 123 -0.54 1.44 3.53
N GLU A 124 0.69 1.02 3.84
CA GLU A 124 1.13 0.69 5.20
C GLU A 124 2.24 1.63 5.64
N ASN A 125 2.24 1.96 6.92
CA ASN A 125 3.35 2.65 7.54
C ASN A 125 3.43 2.35 9.06
N VAL A 126 4.49 2.81 9.72
CA VAL A 126 4.59 2.73 11.18
C VAL A 126 3.52 3.60 11.85
N LYS A 127 2.98 3.17 13.01
CA LYS A 127 1.95 3.91 13.74
C LYS A 127 2.33 5.37 14.03
N ASN A 128 3.63 5.63 14.22
CA ASN A 128 4.14 6.96 14.56
C ASN A 128 3.98 7.98 13.43
N LEU A 129 3.72 7.55 12.19
CA LEU A 129 3.41 8.46 11.09
C LEU A 129 2.21 9.37 11.42
N LYS A 130 1.22 8.84 12.14
CA LYS A 130 0.00 9.58 12.51
C LYS A 130 0.30 10.77 13.43
N SER A 131 1.32 10.68 14.27
CA SER A 131 1.75 11.75 15.20
C SER A 131 3.01 12.50 14.74
N HIS A 132 3.64 12.04 13.65
CA HIS A 132 4.87 12.64 13.14
C HIS A 132 4.65 14.13 12.82
N ASP A 133 5.61 14.97 13.23
CA ASP A 133 5.55 16.42 13.04
C ASP A 133 4.22 17.04 13.52
N LYS A 134 3.77 16.66 14.73
CA LYS A 134 2.48 17.10 15.31
C LYS A 134 1.27 16.75 14.42
N GLY A 135 1.35 15.66 13.67
CA GLY A 135 0.30 15.19 12.76
C GLY A 135 0.31 15.85 11.38
N ARG A 136 1.19 16.81 11.11
CA ARG A 136 1.23 17.54 9.82
C ARG A 136 1.57 16.63 8.65
N THR A 137 2.49 15.70 8.85
CA THR A 137 2.86 14.72 7.82
C THR A 137 1.68 13.88 7.38
N PHE A 138 0.94 13.33 8.34
CA PHE A 138 -0.23 12.51 8.03
C PHE A 138 -1.36 13.34 7.39
N ALA A 139 -1.60 14.57 7.88
CA ALA A 139 -2.57 15.48 7.29
C ALA A 139 -2.25 15.79 5.82
N ARG A 140 -0.97 15.97 5.48
CA ARG A 140 -0.52 16.18 4.09
C ARG A 140 -0.76 14.94 3.23
N ILE A 141 -0.43 13.74 3.71
CA ILE A 141 -0.70 12.48 2.98
C ILE A 141 -2.19 12.35 2.66
N LYS A 142 -3.05 12.58 3.67
CA LYS A 142 -4.49 12.53 3.51
C LYS A 142 -4.98 13.56 2.47
N GLN A 143 -4.51 14.80 2.57
CA GLN A 143 -4.86 15.88 1.65
C GLN A 143 -4.48 15.57 0.20
N GLU A 144 -3.29 15.00 -0.04
CA GLU A 144 -2.85 14.65 -1.40
C GLU A 144 -3.77 13.58 -2.02
N LEU A 145 -4.12 12.54 -1.25
CA LEU A 145 -5.05 11.51 -1.71
C LEU A 145 -6.45 12.09 -1.97
N GLU A 146 -6.96 12.93 -1.07
CA GLU A 146 -8.26 13.58 -1.22
C GLU A 146 -8.29 14.53 -2.42
N THR A 147 -7.20 15.23 -2.72
CA THR A 147 -7.05 16.09 -3.90
C THR A 147 -7.16 15.30 -5.21
N LEU A 148 -6.73 14.04 -5.21
CA LEU A 148 -6.90 13.12 -6.35
C LEU A 148 -8.31 12.52 -6.45
N GLY A 149 -9.21 12.84 -5.51
CA GLY A 149 -10.61 12.39 -5.47
C GLY A 149 -10.86 11.13 -4.66
N TYR A 150 -9.88 10.66 -3.88
CA TYR A 150 -10.06 9.49 -3.02
C TYR A 150 -10.75 9.85 -1.71
N LYS A 151 -11.62 8.96 -1.23
CA LYS A 151 -12.05 8.93 0.17
C LYS A 151 -11.03 8.14 0.97
N VAL A 152 -10.56 8.69 2.09
CA VAL A 152 -9.42 8.12 2.85
C VAL A 152 -9.89 7.64 4.22
N PHE A 153 -9.61 6.38 4.53
CA PHE A 153 -9.92 5.70 5.79
C PHE A 153 -8.63 5.16 6.41
N THR A 154 -8.51 5.27 7.72
CA THR A 154 -7.25 4.89 8.39
C THR A 154 -7.48 4.35 9.78
N ASP A 155 -6.77 3.29 10.12
CA ASP A 155 -6.68 2.83 11.51
C ASP A 155 -5.33 2.18 11.80
N ILE A 156 -5.05 1.96 13.09
CA ILE A 156 -3.83 1.29 13.54
C ILE A 156 -4.16 -0.17 13.83
N PHE A 157 -3.58 -1.06 13.03
CA PHE A 157 -3.74 -2.50 13.12
C PHE A 157 -2.63 -3.12 13.96
N ASN A 158 -3.02 -3.99 14.91
CA ASN A 158 -2.07 -4.75 15.71
C ASN A 158 -2.14 -6.22 15.31
N THR A 159 -1.02 -6.80 14.91
CA THR A 159 -0.95 -8.21 14.49
C THR A 159 -1.46 -9.19 15.56
N ALA A 160 -1.34 -8.85 16.85
CA ALA A 160 -1.87 -9.68 17.94
C ALA A 160 -3.40 -9.85 17.87
N GLN A 161 -4.15 -8.88 17.31
CA GLN A 161 -5.60 -8.99 17.11
C GLN A 161 -5.99 -9.98 15.99
N PHE A 162 -5.00 -10.42 15.21
CA PHE A 162 -5.15 -11.42 14.14
C PHE A 162 -4.50 -12.76 14.50
N GLN A 163 -4.46 -13.09 15.80
CA GLN A 163 -3.94 -14.35 16.34
C GLN A 163 -2.45 -14.63 16.05
N LEU A 164 -1.68 -13.61 15.65
CA LEU A 164 -0.25 -13.76 15.48
C LEU A 164 0.48 -13.56 16.82
N PRO A 165 1.47 -14.39 17.16
CA PRO A 165 2.23 -14.28 18.42
C PRO A 165 3.25 -13.14 18.37
N GLN A 166 2.83 -11.97 17.89
CA GLN A 166 3.65 -10.78 17.73
C GLN A 166 2.82 -9.52 17.97
N THR A 167 3.35 -8.59 18.73
CA THR A 167 2.76 -7.24 18.86
C THR A 167 3.43 -6.31 17.88
N ARG A 168 2.76 -6.03 16.75
CA ARG A 168 3.25 -5.12 15.72
C ARG A 168 2.13 -4.16 15.31
N ASN A 169 2.29 -2.88 15.65
CA ASN A 169 1.32 -1.85 15.29
C ASN A 169 1.69 -1.21 13.95
N ARG A 170 0.73 -1.17 13.02
CA ARG A 170 0.89 -0.55 11.71
C ARG A 170 -0.29 0.33 11.38
N LEU A 171 0.00 1.51 10.87
CA LEU A 171 -1.01 2.37 10.27
C LEU A 171 -1.34 1.81 8.89
N LEU A 172 -2.61 1.43 8.67
CA LEU A 172 -3.14 1.18 7.35
C LEU A 172 -3.91 2.40 6.86
N ILE A 173 -3.67 2.76 5.60
CA ILE A 173 -4.34 3.84 4.88
C ILE A 173 -5.03 3.19 3.70
N PHE A 174 -6.36 3.08 3.78
CA PHE A 174 -7.19 2.65 2.67
C PHE A 174 -7.80 3.87 2.00
N ALA A 175 -7.68 3.95 0.68
CA ALA A 175 -8.31 5.04 -0.06
C ALA A 175 -9.02 4.49 -1.31
N THR A 176 -10.17 5.07 -1.65
CA THR A 176 -10.98 4.62 -2.79
C THR A 176 -11.75 5.74 -3.45
N THR A 177 -11.91 5.64 -4.77
CA THR A 177 -12.81 6.49 -5.56
C THR A 177 -14.21 5.89 -5.66
N GLU A 178 -14.38 4.62 -5.27
CA GLU A 178 -15.67 3.92 -5.33
C GLU A 178 -16.66 4.40 -4.25
N PRO A 179 -17.95 4.26 -4.48
CA PRO A 179 -18.94 4.45 -3.43
C PRO A 179 -18.72 3.51 -2.25
N VAL A 180 -18.80 4.04 -1.05
CA VAL A 180 -18.71 3.25 0.19
C VAL A 180 -19.95 3.51 1.06
N PRO A 181 -20.36 2.53 1.88
CA PRO A 181 -21.44 2.73 2.85
C PRO A 181 -21.20 3.94 3.77
N ALA A 182 -22.24 4.63 4.21
CA ALA A 182 -22.12 5.82 5.06
C ALA A 182 -21.40 5.55 6.39
N ASN A 183 -21.44 4.30 6.87
CA ASN A 183 -20.77 3.86 8.10
C ASN A 183 -19.39 3.22 7.85
N PHE A 184 -18.83 3.30 6.65
CA PHE A 184 -17.58 2.61 6.29
C PHE A 184 -16.41 2.99 7.19
N GLU A 185 -16.34 4.24 7.64
CA GLU A 185 -15.30 4.68 8.59
C GLU A 185 -15.34 3.90 9.90
N LYS A 186 -16.53 3.54 10.38
CA LYS A 186 -16.68 2.68 11.56
C LYS A 186 -16.36 1.22 11.27
N LEU A 187 -16.58 0.77 10.04
CA LEU A 187 -16.28 -0.60 9.61
C LEU A 187 -14.78 -0.80 9.39
N PHE A 188 -14.08 0.22 8.87
CA PHE A 188 -12.63 0.18 8.66
C PHE A 188 -11.88 0.49 9.96
N THR A 189 -12.05 -0.36 10.97
CA THR A 189 -11.30 -0.32 12.23
C THR A 189 -10.65 -1.67 12.49
N CYS A 190 -9.53 -1.67 13.22
CA CYS A 190 -8.83 -2.90 13.56
C CYS A 190 -9.75 -3.90 14.27
N ASP A 191 -10.53 -3.44 15.24
CA ASP A 191 -11.43 -4.30 16.01
C ASP A 191 -12.51 -4.95 15.14
N ASN A 192 -13.17 -4.19 14.25
CA ASN A 192 -14.19 -4.73 13.37
C ASN A 192 -13.63 -5.69 12.33
N ILE A 193 -12.46 -5.36 11.76
CA ILE A 193 -11.81 -6.24 10.78
C ILE A 193 -11.28 -7.50 11.46
N ALA A 194 -10.73 -7.42 12.67
CA ALA A 194 -10.31 -8.60 13.44
C ALA A 194 -11.49 -9.49 13.79
N ALA A 195 -12.64 -8.94 14.23
CA ALA A 195 -13.85 -9.71 14.50
C ALA A 195 -14.38 -10.40 13.22
N THR A 196 -14.33 -9.73 12.07
CA THR A 196 -14.72 -10.33 10.78
C THR A 196 -13.74 -11.43 10.38
N PHE A 197 -12.45 -11.23 10.59
CA PHE A 197 -11.41 -12.22 10.35
C PHE A 197 -11.65 -13.50 11.16
N GLU A 198 -11.93 -13.38 12.46
CA GLU A 198 -12.26 -14.53 13.31
C GLU A 198 -13.47 -15.31 12.78
N GLN A 199 -14.55 -14.64 12.38
CA GLN A 199 -15.74 -15.28 11.83
C GLN A 199 -15.44 -16.03 10.53
N VAL A 200 -14.66 -15.45 9.64
CA VAL A 200 -14.29 -16.08 8.37
C VAL A 200 -13.37 -17.28 8.59
N TYR A 201 -12.34 -17.14 9.44
CA TYR A 201 -11.38 -18.23 9.68
C TYR A 201 -11.96 -19.39 10.54
N GLN A 202 -12.85 -19.11 11.48
CA GLN A 202 -13.57 -20.17 12.21
C GLN A 202 -14.49 -20.97 11.28
N GLY A 203 -14.99 -20.37 10.19
CA GLY A 203 -15.79 -21.05 9.17
C GLY A 203 -14.99 -21.93 8.21
N LEU A 204 -13.66 -21.69 8.09
CA LEU A 204 -12.78 -22.43 7.14
C LEU A 204 -12.11 -23.66 7.77
N GLY A 205 -12.32 -23.93 9.07
CA GLY A 205 -11.70 -25.06 9.78
C GLY A 205 -10.23 -24.79 10.16
N THR A 206 -9.80 -25.35 11.25
CA THR A 206 -8.38 -25.31 11.67
C THR A 206 -7.53 -26.13 10.70
N TYR A 207 -6.56 -25.48 10.04
CA TYR A 207 -5.48 -26.13 9.32
C TYR A 207 -4.45 -26.71 10.27
#